data_3977afdcc62be5daaf92635717b9876d
#
_entry.id   3977afdcc62be5daaf92635717b9876d
#
_cell.length_a   1.000
_cell.length_b   1.000
_cell.length_c   1.000
_cell.angle_alpha   90.00
_cell.angle_beta   90.00
_cell.angle_gamma   90.00
#
_symmetry.space_group_name_H-M   'P 1'
#
loop_
_entity.id
_entity.type
_entity.pdbx_description
1 polymer ?
#
loop_
_entity_poly.entity_id
_entity_poly.type
_entity_poly.pdbx_seq_one_letter_code
_entity_poly.pdbx_strand_id
1 'polypeptide(L)'
;MEKNLTTGSVSKTIVYFALPYLLSYFLQTLYGMADLFITGQFCGVDSITAVSNGSQVMHMLTVIIVGLAMGTTVVIGRAIGADNKKNAGVAIGNTITLFMGLSIVLTVVLLALVKPIVSLIAIPEEAVSGTVAYLIICFIGIPFITAYNIISSIFRGMGDSKSPMYFIAVACAANIALDYLFIGACSLGPIGAALGTTLAQTLSVIVSLIAIKVKKTGIHVSANALKPQREVMGEILKVGIPVAIQDGCIQVAFIIITMIANHRGLDTSAAVGIVEKMISAIFIIPSSMLATVSALSAQNIGAGKHDRAALTLKYATFITCTYGIVVAIVMQFIASDLLGLFTSDSNVVLLGTQYMRSYIIDTMFAGVHFCFSGYFAAYGKSYIGFLHNIISITFVRVPGSYLASKLFPGTLFPMGLAAPAGSVLSVVICVAAFVYLKRRGTLG
;
A
#
# COMPACT_ATOMS: atom_id res chain seq x y z
N MET A 1 -3.31 6.41 24.49
CA MET A 1 -4.39 5.58 25.04
C MET A 1 -4.64 4.46 24.06
N GLU A 2 -4.48 3.22 24.51
CA GLU A 2 -4.94 2.04 23.77
C GLU A 2 -6.43 2.22 23.50
N LYS A 3 -6.86 2.21 22.25
CA LYS A 3 -8.27 2.28 21.95
C LYS A 3 -8.81 0.87 21.86
N ASN A 4 -9.70 0.54 22.78
CA ASN A 4 -10.38 -0.75 22.76
C ASN A 4 -11.32 -0.81 21.55
N LEU A 5 -10.93 -1.53 20.50
CA LEU A 5 -11.72 -1.71 19.28
C LEU A 5 -12.77 -2.81 19.43
N THR A 6 -12.84 -3.46 20.61
CA THR A 6 -13.73 -4.59 20.88
C THR A 6 -15.07 -4.18 21.52
N THR A 7 -15.32 -2.87 21.67
CA THR A 7 -16.53 -2.31 22.29
C THR A 7 -17.16 -1.22 21.42
N GLY A 8 -18.37 -0.81 21.72
CA GLY A 8 -19.10 0.25 21.04
C GLY A 8 -19.65 -0.13 19.65
N SER A 9 -20.10 0.83 18.86
CA SER A 9 -20.64 0.61 17.50
C SER A 9 -19.54 0.24 16.52
N VAL A 10 -19.70 -0.89 15.81
CA VAL A 10 -18.72 -1.39 14.82
C VAL A 10 -18.54 -0.41 13.68
N SER A 11 -19.63 0.10 13.10
CA SER A 11 -19.56 1.03 11.97
C SER A 11 -18.83 2.32 12.32
N LYS A 12 -19.13 2.92 13.48
CA LYS A 12 -18.41 4.11 13.97
C LYS A 12 -16.93 3.83 14.20
N THR A 13 -16.62 2.64 14.74
CA THR A 13 -15.23 2.23 14.99
C THR A 13 -14.45 2.08 13.68
N ILE A 14 -15.08 1.49 12.63
CA ILE A 14 -14.47 1.37 11.30
C ILE A 14 -14.13 2.75 10.73
N VAL A 15 -15.11 3.66 10.67
CA VAL A 15 -14.90 5.01 10.10
C VAL A 15 -13.84 5.78 10.89
N TYR A 16 -13.91 5.72 12.22
CA TYR A 16 -12.97 6.42 13.08
C TYR A 16 -11.53 5.91 12.94
N PHE A 17 -11.35 4.63 12.69
CA PHE A 17 -10.02 4.02 12.50
C PHE A 17 -9.53 4.19 11.05
N ALA A 18 -10.43 4.05 10.06
CA ALA A 18 -10.11 4.13 8.66
C ALA A 18 -9.72 5.54 8.21
N LEU A 19 -10.40 6.59 8.73
CA LEU A 19 -10.18 7.97 8.28
C LEU A 19 -8.74 8.47 8.50
N PRO A 20 -8.12 8.33 9.69
CA PRO A 20 -6.71 8.69 9.86
C PRO A 20 -5.76 7.83 9.00
N TYR A 21 -6.12 6.56 8.77
CA TYR A 21 -5.34 5.67 7.92
C TYR A 21 -5.36 6.13 6.45
N LEU A 22 -6.55 6.46 5.96
CA LEU A 22 -6.77 7.01 4.62
C LEU A 22 -5.97 8.31 4.43
N LEU A 23 -6.02 9.21 5.42
CA LEU A 23 -5.25 10.45 5.38
C LEU A 23 -3.73 10.19 5.38
N SER A 24 -3.27 9.15 6.06
CA SER A 24 -1.86 8.74 6.01
C SER A 24 -1.43 8.33 4.59
N TYR A 25 -2.25 7.55 3.88
CA TYR A 25 -1.99 7.18 2.49
C TYR A 25 -2.01 8.40 1.56
N PHE A 26 -2.98 9.28 1.74
CA PHE A 26 -3.07 10.52 0.96
C PHE A 26 -1.80 11.37 1.13
N LEU A 27 -1.35 11.56 2.37
CA LEU A 27 -0.13 12.31 2.66
C LEU A 27 1.12 11.65 2.06
N GLN A 28 1.20 10.31 2.06
CA GLN A 28 2.28 9.59 1.39
C GLN A 28 2.30 9.83 -0.12
N THR A 29 1.13 9.83 -0.74
CA THR A 29 1.01 10.13 -2.17
C THR A 29 1.39 11.58 -2.45
N LEU A 30 0.96 12.50 -1.60
CA LEU A 30 1.22 13.94 -1.73
C LEU A 30 2.72 14.25 -1.68
N TYR A 31 3.47 13.70 -0.73
CA TYR A 31 4.90 14.00 -0.68
C TYR A 31 5.67 13.41 -1.88
N GLY A 32 5.30 12.20 -2.35
CA GLY A 32 5.90 11.64 -3.57
C GLY A 32 5.61 12.46 -4.83
N MET A 33 4.44 13.13 -4.89
CA MET A 33 4.15 14.09 -5.96
C MET A 33 4.92 15.41 -5.79
N ALA A 34 5.11 15.85 -4.55
CA ALA A 34 5.87 17.07 -4.25
C ALA A 34 7.33 16.95 -4.66
N ASP A 35 7.98 15.80 -4.41
CA ASP A 35 9.36 15.53 -4.87
C ASP A 35 9.51 15.76 -6.38
N LEU A 36 8.59 15.21 -7.18
CA LEU A 36 8.60 15.35 -8.63
C LEU A 36 8.29 16.80 -9.07
N PHE A 37 7.33 17.44 -8.42
CA PHE A 37 6.94 18.82 -8.72
C PHE A 37 8.10 19.79 -8.46
N ILE A 38 8.73 19.68 -7.28
CA ILE A 38 9.85 20.56 -6.90
C ILE A 38 11.06 20.28 -7.80
N THR A 39 11.37 19.00 -8.08
CA THR A 39 12.43 18.65 -9.05
C THR A 39 12.15 19.26 -10.42
N GLY A 40 10.89 19.24 -10.87
CA GLY A 40 10.48 19.83 -12.15
C GLY A 40 10.61 21.35 -12.22
N GLN A 41 10.51 22.04 -11.08
CA GLN A 41 10.69 23.51 -11.02
C GLN A 41 12.15 23.95 -11.10
N PHE A 42 13.07 23.17 -10.54
CA PHE A 42 14.46 23.61 -10.35
C PHE A 42 15.49 22.83 -11.20
N CYS A 43 15.10 21.69 -11.80
CA CYS A 43 16.03 20.80 -12.50
C CYS A 43 15.58 20.51 -13.94
N GLY A 44 16.51 19.95 -14.74
CA GLY A 44 16.25 19.49 -16.10
C GLY A 44 15.48 18.16 -16.17
N VAL A 45 15.12 17.76 -17.40
CA VAL A 45 14.35 16.54 -17.71
C VAL A 45 15.07 15.27 -17.26
N ASP A 46 16.40 15.24 -17.34
CA ASP A 46 17.27 14.17 -16.85
C ASP A 46 17.07 13.89 -15.35
N SER A 47 17.03 14.95 -14.56
CA SER A 47 16.81 14.87 -13.11
C SER A 47 15.38 14.46 -12.75
N ILE A 48 14.37 14.96 -13.47
CA ILE A 48 12.97 14.53 -13.30
C ILE A 48 12.86 13.04 -13.60
N THR A 49 13.47 12.58 -14.69
CA THR A 49 13.49 11.16 -15.07
C THR A 49 14.18 10.30 -14.03
N ALA A 50 15.30 10.78 -13.47
CA ALA A 50 16.05 10.08 -12.43
C ALA A 50 15.21 9.93 -11.14
N VAL A 51 14.60 11.00 -10.65
CA VAL A 51 13.75 10.98 -9.44
C VAL A 51 12.49 10.13 -9.67
N SER A 52 11.85 10.24 -10.85
CA SER A 52 10.65 9.47 -11.18
C SER A 52 10.92 7.96 -11.16
N ASN A 53 11.97 7.49 -11.83
CA ASN A 53 12.32 6.08 -11.85
C ASN A 53 12.80 5.57 -10.47
N GLY A 54 13.64 6.37 -9.81
CA GLY A 54 14.13 6.04 -8.48
C GLY A 54 13.01 5.92 -7.45
N SER A 55 12.07 6.87 -7.45
CA SER A 55 10.90 6.84 -6.55
C SER A 55 9.96 5.67 -6.83
N GLN A 56 9.83 5.23 -8.08
CA GLN A 56 9.03 4.05 -8.42
C GLN A 56 9.65 2.77 -7.84
N VAL A 57 10.96 2.61 -7.88
CA VAL A 57 11.67 1.49 -7.22
C VAL A 57 11.44 1.54 -5.71
N MET A 58 11.58 2.72 -5.10
CA MET A 58 11.36 2.90 -3.67
C MET A 58 9.91 2.65 -3.26
N HIS A 59 8.94 3.04 -4.09
CA HIS A 59 7.53 2.75 -3.88
C HIS A 59 7.27 1.24 -3.83
N MET A 60 7.78 0.48 -4.78
CA MET A 60 7.64 -0.99 -4.81
C MET A 60 8.23 -1.64 -3.54
N LEU A 61 9.43 -1.20 -3.11
CA LEU A 61 10.05 -1.69 -1.88
C LEU A 61 9.22 -1.35 -0.64
N THR A 62 8.69 -0.12 -0.58
CA THR A 62 7.85 0.33 0.54
C THR A 62 6.57 -0.49 0.64
N VAL A 63 5.91 -0.77 -0.48
CA VAL A 63 4.69 -1.60 -0.53
C VAL A 63 4.97 -3.00 0.03
N ILE A 64 6.09 -3.62 -0.34
CA ILE A 64 6.52 -4.92 0.19
C ILE A 64 6.76 -4.86 1.71
N ILE A 65 7.45 -3.82 2.19
CA ILE A 65 7.71 -3.63 3.63
C ILE A 65 6.39 -3.44 4.40
N VAL A 66 5.45 -2.65 3.88
CA VAL A 66 4.12 -2.44 4.47
C VAL A 66 3.32 -3.74 4.52
N GLY A 67 3.33 -4.52 3.45
CA GLY A 67 2.70 -5.84 3.39
C GLY A 67 3.26 -6.81 4.43
N LEU A 68 4.59 -6.89 4.55
CA LEU A 68 5.25 -7.67 5.60
C LEU A 68 4.87 -7.20 7.00
N ALA A 69 4.83 -5.88 7.22
CA ALA A 69 4.51 -5.27 8.52
C ALA A 69 3.02 -5.47 8.92
N MET A 70 2.14 -5.87 7.99
CA MET A 70 0.76 -6.25 8.33
C MET A 70 0.71 -7.41 9.33
N GLY A 71 1.66 -8.36 9.25
CA GLY A 71 1.81 -9.45 10.23
C GLY A 71 1.96 -8.93 11.65
N THR A 72 2.74 -7.87 11.84
CA THR A 72 2.92 -7.19 13.13
C THR A 72 1.58 -6.65 13.65
N THR A 73 0.83 -5.94 12.81
CA THR A 73 -0.49 -5.39 13.18
C THR A 73 -1.43 -6.48 13.66
N VAL A 74 -1.45 -7.63 13.00
CA VAL A 74 -2.33 -8.76 13.35
C VAL A 74 -1.90 -9.41 14.66
N VAL A 75 -0.62 -9.76 14.81
CA VAL A 75 -0.13 -10.47 16.01
C VAL A 75 -0.29 -9.59 17.25
N ILE A 76 0.08 -8.31 17.16
CA ILE A 76 -0.11 -7.36 18.27
C ILE A 76 -1.60 -7.13 18.53
N GLY A 77 -2.41 -6.95 17.48
CA GLY A 77 -3.86 -6.75 17.62
C GLY A 77 -4.53 -7.90 18.37
N ARG A 78 -4.17 -9.15 18.07
CA ARG A 78 -4.68 -10.32 18.81
C ARG A 78 -4.23 -10.32 20.27
N ALA A 79 -2.97 -10.02 20.55
CA ALA A 79 -2.45 -9.96 21.91
C ALA A 79 -3.15 -8.87 22.75
N ILE A 80 -3.38 -7.70 22.17
CA ILE A 80 -4.11 -6.59 22.79
C ILE A 80 -5.59 -6.97 23.01
N GLY A 81 -6.23 -7.58 22.02
CA GLY A 81 -7.61 -8.06 22.14
C GLY A 81 -7.77 -9.08 23.26
N ALA A 82 -6.80 -9.94 23.47
CA ALA A 82 -6.74 -10.93 24.55
C ALA A 82 -6.36 -10.32 25.91
N ASP A 83 -6.18 -9.02 26.01
CA ASP A 83 -5.66 -8.31 27.20
C ASP A 83 -4.31 -8.84 27.71
N ASN A 84 -3.52 -9.43 26.81
CA ASN A 84 -2.22 -10.01 27.12
C ASN A 84 -1.07 -9.05 26.75
N LYS A 85 -0.82 -8.08 27.64
CA LYS A 85 0.22 -7.07 27.46
C LYS A 85 1.63 -7.66 27.40
N LYS A 86 1.88 -8.79 28.06
CA LYS A 86 3.17 -9.48 28.01
C LYS A 86 3.44 -10.01 26.61
N ASN A 87 2.50 -10.71 26.01
CA ASN A 87 2.63 -11.21 24.63
C ASN A 87 2.69 -10.06 23.61
N ALA A 88 1.94 -8.97 23.82
CA ALA A 88 2.07 -7.79 22.98
C ALA A 88 3.50 -7.19 23.05
N GLY A 89 4.09 -7.09 24.22
CA GLY A 89 5.47 -6.64 24.40
C GLY A 89 6.49 -7.55 23.70
N VAL A 90 6.30 -8.87 23.79
CA VAL A 90 7.14 -9.86 23.09
C VAL A 90 6.99 -9.73 21.57
N ALA A 91 5.76 -9.56 21.07
CA ALA A 91 5.50 -9.36 19.65
C ALA A 91 6.17 -8.07 19.13
N ILE A 92 6.10 -6.96 19.90
CA ILE A 92 6.77 -5.70 19.54
C ILE A 92 8.29 -5.90 19.49
N GLY A 93 8.88 -6.52 20.50
CA GLY A 93 10.33 -6.75 20.54
C GLY A 93 10.81 -7.62 19.37
N ASN A 94 10.10 -8.71 19.09
CA ASN A 94 10.42 -9.59 17.96
C ASN A 94 10.22 -8.90 16.60
N THR A 95 9.20 -8.01 16.46
CA THR A 95 9.04 -7.17 15.28
C THR A 95 10.26 -6.29 15.05
N ILE A 96 10.71 -5.58 16.09
CA ILE A 96 11.90 -4.70 15.98
C ILE A 96 13.10 -5.52 15.51
N THR A 97 13.40 -6.64 16.17
CA THR A 97 14.57 -7.48 15.84
C THR A 97 14.47 -8.04 14.42
N LEU A 98 13.31 -8.57 14.03
CA LEU A 98 13.08 -9.16 12.71
C LEU A 98 13.27 -8.13 11.60
N PHE A 99 12.55 -7.01 11.69
CA PHE A 99 12.53 -6.03 10.61
C PHE A 99 13.78 -5.16 10.54
N MET A 100 14.40 -4.85 11.69
CA MET A 100 15.69 -4.15 11.67
C MET A 100 16.79 -5.03 11.10
N GLY A 101 16.82 -6.32 11.45
CA GLY A 101 17.73 -7.29 10.81
C GLY A 101 17.47 -7.40 9.31
N LEU A 102 16.22 -7.53 8.90
CA LEU A 102 15.84 -7.60 7.49
C LEU A 102 16.22 -6.31 6.73
N SER A 103 16.02 -5.14 7.34
CA SER A 103 16.35 -3.86 6.71
C SER A 103 17.83 -3.68 6.45
N ILE A 104 18.69 -4.15 7.36
CA ILE A 104 20.14 -4.12 7.18
C ILE A 104 20.54 -5.05 6.01
N VAL A 105 20.00 -6.27 5.98
CA VAL A 105 20.26 -7.22 4.88
C VAL A 105 19.79 -6.63 3.55
N LEU A 106 18.57 -6.08 3.49
CA LEU A 106 18.04 -5.43 2.29
C LEU A 106 18.92 -4.26 1.85
N THR A 107 19.35 -3.41 2.76
CA THR A 107 20.27 -2.29 2.45
C THR A 107 21.53 -2.79 1.77
N VAL A 108 22.21 -3.79 2.36
CA VAL A 108 23.46 -4.33 1.79
C VAL A 108 23.23 -4.96 0.42
N VAL A 109 22.18 -5.77 0.27
CA VAL A 109 21.85 -6.44 -1.00
C VAL A 109 21.49 -5.42 -2.08
N LEU A 110 20.66 -4.43 -1.76
CA LEU A 110 20.21 -3.43 -2.74
C LEU A 110 21.34 -2.46 -3.14
N LEU A 111 22.23 -2.11 -2.22
CA LEU A 111 23.43 -1.32 -2.56
C LEU A 111 24.36 -2.10 -3.49
N ALA A 112 24.51 -3.41 -3.29
CA ALA A 112 25.29 -4.26 -4.20
C ALA A 112 24.62 -4.41 -5.58
N LEU A 113 23.28 -4.37 -5.63
CA LEU A 113 22.48 -4.58 -6.84
C LEU A 113 22.03 -3.27 -7.52
N VAL A 114 22.43 -2.09 -7.05
CA VAL A 114 21.92 -0.81 -7.58
C VAL A 114 22.16 -0.68 -9.09
N LYS A 115 23.35 -1.00 -9.58
CA LYS A 115 23.66 -0.94 -11.01
C LYS A 115 22.85 -1.96 -11.84
N PRO A 116 22.79 -3.27 -11.48
CA PRO A 116 21.88 -4.22 -12.11
C PRO A 116 20.42 -3.78 -12.15
N ILE A 117 19.90 -3.20 -11.06
CA ILE A 117 18.52 -2.70 -10.99
C ILE A 117 18.31 -1.59 -12.01
N VAL A 118 19.20 -0.59 -12.05
CA VAL A 118 19.11 0.54 -12.99
C VAL A 118 19.21 0.06 -14.43
N SER A 119 20.10 -0.91 -14.72
CA SER A 119 20.22 -1.51 -16.05
C SER A 119 18.96 -2.30 -16.48
N LEU A 120 18.32 -3.00 -15.53
CA LEU A 120 17.10 -3.78 -15.81
C LEU A 120 15.91 -2.88 -16.19
N ILE A 121 15.83 -1.67 -15.62
CA ILE A 121 14.74 -0.72 -15.87
C ILE A 121 14.95 0.02 -17.22
N ALA A 122 16.10 -0.14 -17.88
CA ALA A 122 16.44 0.48 -19.16
C ALA A 122 16.25 2.02 -19.16
N ILE A 123 16.84 2.69 -18.17
CA ILE A 123 16.79 4.15 -18.01
C ILE A 123 17.64 4.82 -19.09
N PRO A 124 17.20 5.96 -19.68
CA PRO A 124 18.01 6.76 -20.61
C PRO A 124 19.38 7.13 -20.00
N GLU A 125 20.44 7.09 -20.82
CA GLU A 125 21.83 7.25 -20.36
C GLU A 125 22.05 8.52 -19.54
N GLU A 126 21.39 9.62 -19.93
CA GLU A 126 21.49 10.92 -19.28
C GLU A 126 20.96 10.89 -17.83
N ALA A 127 19.98 10.03 -17.53
CA ALA A 127 19.37 9.93 -16.23
C ALA A 127 19.98 8.82 -15.33
N VAL A 128 20.82 7.93 -15.89
CA VAL A 128 21.41 6.78 -15.15
C VAL A 128 22.18 7.25 -13.92
N SER A 129 23.07 8.22 -14.07
CA SER A 129 23.90 8.73 -12.97
C SER A 129 23.05 9.29 -11.81
N GLY A 130 22.06 10.10 -12.16
CA GLY A 130 21.12 10.67 -11.16
C GLY A 130 20.29 9.60 -10.47
N THR A 131 19.80 8.59 -11.20
CA THR A 131 19.02 7.47 -10.63
C THR A 131 19.87 6.62 -9.68
N VAL A 132 21.11 6.30 -10.06
CA VAL A 132 22.03 5.54 -9.19
C VAL A 132 22.29 6.32 -7.90
N ALA A 133 22.59 7.62 -7.97
CA ALA A 133 22.83 8.45 -6.80
C ALA A 133 21.59 8.54 -5.90
N TYR A 134 20.40 8.74 -6.49
CA TYR A 134 19.12 8.73 -5.79
C TYR A 134 18.90 7.42 -5.03
N LEU A 135 19.03 6.29 -5.73
CA LEU A 135 18.79 4.96 -5.15
C LEU A 135 19.80 4.61 -4.05
N ILE A 136 21.08 4.96 -4.20
CA ILE A 136 22.08 4.71 -3.15
C ILE A 136 21.66 5.39 -1.84
N ILE A 137 21.28 6.67 -1.89
CA ILE A 137 20.87 7.43 -0.70
C ILE A 137 19.60 6.83 -0.10
N CYS A 138 18.61 6.53 -0.93
CA CYS A 138 17.36 5.92 -0.47
C CYS A 138 17.58 4.52 0.10
N PHE A 139 18.47 3.70 -0.47
CA PHE A 139 18.79 2.36 0.05
C PHE A 139 19.50 2.43 1.41
N ILE A 140 20.37 3.42 1.63
CA ILE A 140 20.93 3.72 2.97
C ILE A 140 19.79 4.12 3.94
N GLY A 141 18.75 4.77 3.45
CA GLY A 141 17.56 5.16 4.20
C GLY A 141 16.58 4.03 4.55
N ILE A 142 16.71 2.82 3.96
CA ILE A 142 15.78 1.70 4.18
C ILE A 142 15.57 1.36 5.66
N PRO A 143 16.58 1.34 6.55
CA PRO A 143 16.36 1.10 7.97
C PRO A 143 15.38 2.10 8.60
N PHE A 144 15.42 3.37 8.23
CA PHE A 144 14.51 4.40 8.75
C PHE A 144 13.10 4.25 8.17
N ILE A 145 12.98 3.97 6.86
CA ILE A 145 11.71 3.67 6.20
C ILE A 145 11.05 2.45 6.85
N THR A 146 11.82 1.40 7.09
CA THR A 146 11.35 0.19 7.77
C THR A 146 10.93 0.50 9.21
N ALA A 147 11.75 1.23 9.96
CA ALA A 147 11.44 1.63 11.34
C ALA A 147 10.12 2.41 11.43
N TYR A 148 9.89 3.39 10.55
CA TYR A 148 8.62 4.10 10.48
C TYR A 148 7.44 3.16 10.23
N ASN A 149 7.56 2.24 9.26
CA ASN A 149 6.48 1.34 8.89
C ASN A 149 6.14 0.33 9.99
N ILE A 150 7.14 -0.23 10.68
CA ILE A 150 6.89 -1.14 11.81
C ILE A 150 6.32 -0.41 13.03
N ILE A 151 6.79 0.80 13.34
CA ILE A 151 6.20 1.62 14.42
C ILE A 151 4.75 1.92 14.10
N SER A 152 4.45 2.32 12.87
CA SER A 152 3.08 2.56 12.41
C SER A 152 2.20 1.30 12.53
N SER A 153 2.74 0.13 12.19
CA SER A 153 2.04 -1.16 12.30
C SER A 153 1.81 -1.57 13.75
N ILE A 154 2.76 -1.29 14.65
CA ILE A 154 2.62 -1.48 16.10
C ILE A 154 1.46 -0.64 16.63
N PHE A 155 1.44 0.67 16.33
CA PHE A 155 0.36 1.56 16.76
C PHE A 155 -1.02 1.11 16.23
N ARG A 156 -1.08 0.69 14.97
CA ARG A 156 -2.32 0.14 14.37
C ARG A 156 -2.78 -1.12 15.07
N GLY A 157 -1.88 -2.04 15.38
CA GLY A 157 -2.18 -3.24 16.18
C GLY A 157 -2.71 -2.89 17.57
N MET A 158 -2.20 -1.84 18.20
CA MET A 158 -2.69 -1.31 19.48
C MET A 158 -4.03 -0.55 19.37
N GLY A 159 -4.59 -0.38 18.16
CA GLY A 159 -5.84 0.34 17.93
C GLY A 159 -5.69 1.86 17.73
N ASP A 160 -4.48 2.37 17.59
CA ASP A 160 -4.20 3.79 17.35
C ASP A 160 -3.79 4.03 15.88
N SER A 161 -4.74 4.45 15.05
CA SER A 161 -4.47 4.87 13.66
C SER A 161 -4.11 6.36 13.55
N LYS A 162 -4.36 7.17 14.59
CA LYS A 162 -4.09 8.61 14.56
C LYS A 162 -2.61 8.93 14.69
N SER A 163 -1.90 8.22 15.54
CA SER A 163 -0.46 8.50 15.75
C SER A 163 0.37 8.32 14.48
N PRO A 164 0.23 7.22 13.72
CA PRO A 164 0.90 7.09 12.42
C PRO A 164 0.56 8.21 11.43
N MET A 165 -0.69 8.70 11.44
CA MET A 165 -1.09 9.83 10.62
C MET A 165 -0.32 11.11 10.97
N TYR A 166 -0.13 11.41 12.25
CA TYR A 166 0.67 12.56 12.66
C TYR A 166 2.14 12.40 12.31
N PHE A 167 2.69 11.18 12.42
CA PHE A 167 4.08 10.94 12.09
C PHE A 167 4.34 11.17 10.59
N ILE A 168 3.45 10.70 9.71
CA ILE A 168 3.58 10.93 8.27
C ILE A 168 3.30 12.39 7.90
N ALA A 169 2.41 13.09 8.60
CA ALA A 169 2.17 14.51 8.36
C ALA A 169 3.43 15.34 8.64
N VAL A 170 4.15 15.04 9.72
CA VAL A 170 5.45 15.66 10.02
C VAL A 170 6.48 15.31 8.94
N ALA A 171 6.55 14.04 8.52
CA ALA A 171 7.45 13.62 7.44
C ALA A 171 7.15 14.35 6.14
N CYS A 172 5.87 14.47 5.76
CA CYS A 172 5.44 15.17 4.55
C CYS A 172 5.85 16.66 4.57
N ALA A 173 5.58 17.35 5.66
CA ALA A 173 5.96 18.75 5.81
C ALA A 173 7.48 18.93 5.78
N ALA A 174 8.22 18.07 6.47
CA ALA A 174 9.68 18.10 6.47
C ALA A 174 10.27 17.78 5.09
N ASN A 175 9.72 16.78 4.38
CA ASN A 175 10.17 16.42 3.04
C ASN A 175 10.03 17.62 2.08
N ILE A 176 8.84 18.24 2.01
CA ILE A 176 8.62 19.42 1.16
C ILE A 176 9.61 20.55 1.48
N ALA A 177 9.82 20.85 2.77
CA ALA A 177 10.76 21.89 3.18
C ALA A 177 12.22 21.55 2.82
N LEU A 178 12.64 20.28 3.01
CA LEU A 178 13.96 19.79 2.67
C LEU A 178 14.20 19.73 1.17
N ASP A 179 13.17 19.42 0.36
CA ASP A 179 13.27 19.43 -1.09
C ASP A 179 13.49 20.86 -1.63
N TYR A 180 12.74 21.85 -1.15
CA TYR A 180 13.02 23.26 -1.50
C TYR A 180 14.42 23.71 -1.08
N LEU A 181 14.93 23.20 0.06
CA LEU A 181 16.28 23.49 0.51
C LEU A 181 17.32 22.79 -0.37
N PHE A 182 17.23 21.48 -0.55
CA PHE A 182 18.29 20.70 -1.22
C PHE A 182 18.22 20.78 -2.74
N ILE A 183 17.03 20.75 -3.31
CA ILE A 183 16.85 20.83 -4.76
C ILE A 183 16.87 22.30 -5.20
N GLY A 184 16.12 23.20 -4.51
CA GLY A 184 16.00 24.60 -4.86
C GLY A 184 17.25 25.40 -4.48
N ALA A 185 17.54 25.55 -3.17
CA ALA A 185 18.61 26.42 -2.70
C ALA A 185 20.02 25.85 -2.88
N CYS A 186 20.18 24.52 -2.66
CA CYS A 186 21.50 23.86 -2.80
C CYS A 186 21.76 23.27 -4.21
N SER A 187 20.77 23.24 -5.09
CA SER A 187 20.88 22.73 -6.47
C SER A 187 21.42 21.30 -6.57
N LEU A 188 21.08 20.41 -5.62
CA LEU A 188 21.56 19.03 -5.55
C LEU A 188 20.81 18.06 -6.46
N GLY A 189 19.75 18.49 -7.15
CA GLY A 189 18.97 17.68 -8.09
C GLY A 189 18.45 16.37 -7.47
N PRO A 190 18.66 15.21 -8.14
CA PRO A 190 18.18 13.90 -7.64
C PRO A 190 18.75 13.51 -6.27
N ILE A 191 19.99 13.93 -5.96
CA ILE A 191 20.61 13.73 -4.65
C ILE A 191 19.82 14.48 -3.58
N GLY A 192 19.39 15.73 -3.87
CA GLY A 192 18.59 16.54 -2.98
C GLY A 192 17.24 15.90 -2.66
N ALA A 193 16.52 15.40 -3.66
CA ALA A 193 15.27 14.68 -3.48
C ALA A 193 15.43 13.43 -2.58
N ALA A 194 16.46 12.63 -2.84
CA ALA A 194 16.74 11.43 -2.03
C ALA A 194 17.10 11.77 -0.57
N LEU A 195 17.87 12.82 -0.35
CA LEU A 195 18.21 13.32 0.99
C LEU A 195 16.96 13.86 1.70
N GLY A 196 16.11 14.64 1.01
CA GLY A 196 14.84 15.14 1.53
C GLY A 196 13.96 14.01 2.03
N THR A 197 13.73 13.00 1.19
CA THR A 197 12.94 11.81 1.54
C THR A 197 13.55 11.04 2.72
N THR A 198 14.85 10.74 2.69
CA THR A 198 15.51 9.93 3.73
C THR A 198 15.54 10.65 5.08
N LEU A 199 15.85 11.94 5.10
CA LEU A 199 15.87 12.74 6.32
C LEU A 199 14.47 12.99 6.88
N ALA A 200 13.47 13.19 6.02
CA ALA A 200 12.07 13.31 6.47
C ALA A 200 11.57 12.02 7.15
N GLN A 201 11.90 10.85 6.60
CA GLN A 201 11.59 9.56 7.22
C GLN A 201 12.34 9.38 8.56
N THR A 202 13.60 9.79 8.62
CA THR A 202 14.39 9.76 9.85
C THR A 202 13.75 10.65 10.93
N LEU A 203 13.33 11.85 10.57
CA LEU A 203 12.62 12.76 11.49
C LEU A 203 11.30 12.14 11.97
N SER A 204 10.55 11.51 11.09
CA SER A 204 9.32 10.79 11.45
C SER A 204 9.57 9.69 12.48
N VAL A 205 10.66 8.93 12.33
CA VAL A 205 11.07 7.91 13.32
C VAL A 205 11.40 8.56 14.66
N ILE A 206 12.17 9.65 14.67
CA ILE A 206 12.51 10.38 15.91
C ILE A 206 11.24 10.86 16.62
N VAL A 207 10.32 11.50 15.88
CA VAL A 207 9.04 11.98 16.43
C VAL A 207 8.21 10.82 16.97
N SER A 208 8.18 9.69 16.27
CA SER A 208 7.45 8.51 16.73
C SER A 208 8.03 7.89 18.00
N LEU A 209 9.35 7.86 18.14
CA LEU A 209 10.03 7.38 19.36
C LEU A 209 9.78 8.32 20.55
N ILE A 210 9.78 9.63 20.33
CA ILE A 210 9.38 10.63 21.34
C ILE A 210 7.92 10.39 21.75
N ALA A 211 7.03 10.19 20.79
CA ALA A 211 5.61 9.93 21.06
C ALA A 211 5.40 8.65 21.88
N ILE A 212 6.17 7.58 21.64
CA ILE A 212 6.17 6.36 22.44
C ILE A 212 6.52 6.65 23.90
N LYS A 213 7.57 7.44 24.13
CA LYS A 213 7.99 7.84 25.49
C LYS A 213 6.92 8.65 26.23
N VAL A 214 6.30 9.61 25.52
CA VAL A 214 5.32 10.53 26.12
C VAL A 214 3.98 9.85 26.40
N LYS A 215 3.51 8.98 25.48
CA LYS A 215 2.17 8.38 25.57
C LYS A 215 2.01 7.30 26.66
N LYS A 216 3.08 6.83 27.28
CA LYS A 216 3.03 5.78 28.33
C LYS A 216 2.03 4.68 27.98
N THR A 217 2.28 3.92 26.91
CA THR A 217 1.34 2.92 26.35
C THR A 217 1.04 1.75 27.31
N GLY A 218 1.69 1.69 28.47
CA GLY A 218 1.50 0.59 29.43
C GLY A 218 2.07 -0.76 28.98
N ILE A 219 2.66 -0.82 27.79
CA ILE A 219 3.35 -2.01 27.29
C ILE A 219 4.85 -1.82 27.50
N HIS A 220 5.44 -2.69 28.31
CA HIS A 220 6.88 -2.68 28.56
C HIS A 220 7.56 -3.66 27.60
N VAL A 221 8.40 -3.14 26.72
CA VAL A 221 9.31 -3.95 25.90
C VAL A 221 10.58 -4.17 26.70
N SER A 222 10.72 -5.34 27.31
CA SER A 222 11.93 -5.71 28.04
C SER A 222 13.07 -6.09 27.07
N ALA A 223 14.31 -6.00 27.52
CA ALA A 223 15.47 -6.47 26.74
C ALA A 223 15.34 -7.95 26.32
N ASN A 224 14.66 -8.76 27.14
CA ASN A 224 14.35 -10.16 26.79
C ASN A 224 13.33 -10.30 25.65
N ALA A 225 12.44 -9.33 25.45
CA ALA A 225 11.50 -9.34 24.35
C ALA A 225 12.18 -9.12 22.97
N LEU A 226 13.36 -8.53 22.94
CA LEU A 226 14.18 -8.37 21.74
C LEU A 226 14.88 -9.67 21.33
N LYS A 227 14.97 -10.67 22.20
CA LYS A 227 15.55 -11.97 21.82
C LYS A 227 14.67 -12.65 20.77
N PRO A 228 15.24 -13.12 19.64
CA PRO A 228 14.50 -13.77 18.58
C PRO A 228 13.72 -14.99 19.11
N GLN A 229 12.40 -14.98 18.92
CA GLN A 229 11.53 -16.12 19.21
C GLN A 229 10.93 -16.61 17.89
N ARG A 230 11.37 -17.81 17.48
CA ARG A 230 11.00 -18.41 16.19
C ARG A 230 9.48 -18.49 15.99
N GLU A 231 8.74 -18.79 17.04
CA GLU A 231 7.27 -18.91 16.97
C GLU A 231 6.62 -17.56 16.64
N VAL A 232 7.01 -16.50 17.40
CA VAL A 232 6.42 -15.16 17.22
C VAL A 232 6.81 -14.56 15.88
N MET A 233 8.11 -14.67 15.48
CA MET A 233 8.57 -14.23 14.17
C MET A 233 7.89 -15.03 13.06
N GLY A 234 7.69 -16.33 13.25
CA GLY A 234 6.98 -17.21 12.32
C GLY A 234 5.52 -16.80 12.12
N GLU A 235 4.82 -16.41 13.19
CA GLU A 235 3.44 -15.90 13.08
C GLU A 235 3.37 -14.57 12.33
N ILE A 236 4.31 -13.64 12.59
CA ILE A 236 4.40 -12.36 11.86
C ILE A 236 4.62 -12.62 10.38
N LEU A 237 5.60 -13.45 10.03
CA LEU A 237 5.94 -13.77 8.64
C LEU A 237 4.84 -14.59 7.93
N LYS A 238 4.16 -15.49 8.63
CA LYS A 238 3.03 -16.27 8.09
C LYS A 238 1.90 -15.38 7.59
N VAL A 239 1.69 -14.24 8.23
CA VAL A 239 0.71 -13.25 7.77
C VAL A 239 1.33 -12.29 6.76
N GLY A 240 2.53 -11.78 7.05
CA GLY A 240 3.15 -10.71 6.27
C GLY A 240 3.65 -11.14 4.89
N ILE A 241 4.26 -12.33 4.77
CA ILE A 241 4.81 -12.79 3.49
C ILE A 241 3.74 -12.93 2.41
N PRO A 242 2.58 -13.61 2.63
CA PRO A 242 1.56 -13.68 1.60
C PRO A 242 1.00 -12.32 1.20
N VAL A 243 0.86 -11.38 2.15
CA VAL A 243 0.39 -10.02 1.85
C VAL A 243 1.43 -9.27 1.01
N ALA A 244 2.70 -9.33 1.38
CA ALA A 244 3.77 -8.67 0.63
C ALA A 244 3.90 -9.22 -0.81
N ILE A 245 3.78 -10.53 -1.00
CA ILE A 245 3.80 -11.16 -2.33
C ILE A 245 2.53 -10.75 -3.12
N GLN A 246 1.36 -10.72 -2.47
CA GLN A 246 0.12 -10.25 -3.09
C GLN A 246 0.29 -8.84 -3.65
N ASP A 247 0.79 -7.92 -2.85
CA ASP A 247 0.98 -6.52 -3.24
C ASP A 247 2.03 -6.39 -4.35
N GLY A 248 3.12 -7.15 -4.26
CA GLY A 248 4.12 -7.24 -5.33
C GLY A 248 3.55 -7.75 -6.66
N CYS A 249 2.72 -8.80 -6.63
CA CYS A 249 2.06 -9.33 -7.83
C CYS A 249 1.09 -8.33 -8.46
N ILE A 250 0.42 -7.51 -7.65
CA ILE A 250 -0.43 -6.43 -8.15
C ILE A 250 0.40 -5.39 -8.92
N GLN A 251 1.56 -4.98 -8.39
CA GLN A 251 2.46 -4.04 -9.08
C GLN A 251 2.98 -4.61 -10.40
N VAL A 252 3.38 -5.89 -10.41
CA VAL A 252 3.81 -6.57 -11.64
C VAL A 252 2.67 -6.63 -12.66
N ALA A 253 1.43 -6.88 -12.24
CA ALA A 253 0.28 -6.89 -13.14
C ALA A 253 0.05 -5.52 -13.79
N PHE A 254 0.17 -4.42 -13.03
CA PHE A 254 0.10 -3.07 -13.58
C PHE A 254 1.18 -2.83 -14.65
N ILE A 255 2.42 -3.24 -14.40
CA ILE A 255 3.50 -3.12 -15.37
C ILE A 255 3.18 -3.88 -16.65
N ILE A 256 2.68 -5.13 -16.55
CA ILE A 256 2.32 -5.95 -17.73
C ILE A 256 1.19 -5.29 -18.52
N ILE A 257 0.16 -4.77 -17.85
CA ILE A 257 -0.96 -4.08 -18.52
C ILE A 257 -0.47 -2.81 -19.23
N THR A 258 0.42 -2.05 -18.62
CA THR A 258 1.07 -0.90 -19.26
C THR A 258 1.88 -1.32 -20.47
N MET A 259 2.63 -2.42 -20.40
CA MET A 259 3.35 -2.97 -21.57
C MET A 259 2.38 -3.35 -22.71
N ILE A 260 1.23 -3.98 -22.40
CA ILE A 260 0.19 -4.29 -23.40
C ILE A 260 -0.34 -3.00 -24.05
N ALA A 261 -0.54 -1.94 -23.26
CA ALA A 261 -0.98 -0.64 -23.76
C ALA A 261 0.06 0.02 -24.67
N ASN A 262 1.34 -0.06 -24.30
CA ASN A 262 2.45 0.50 -25.07
C ASN A 262 2.57 -0.11 -26.48
N HIS A 263 2.28 -1.40 -26.62
CA HIS A 263 2.25 -2.07 -27.93
C HIS A 263 1.10 -1.60 -28.85
N ARG A 264 0.14 -0.84 -28.34
CA ARG A 264 -0.97 -0.27 -29.12
C ARG A 264 -0.71 1.15 -29.64
N GLY A 265 0.43 1.73 -29.28
CA GLY A 265 0.84 3.06 -29.70
C GLY A 265 0.79 4.11 -28.59
N LEU A 266 1.29 5.30 -28.94
CA LEU A 266 1.55 6.38 -27.99
C LEU A 266 0.28 6.88 -27.28
N ASP A 267 -0.80 7.11 -28.02
CA ASP A 267 -2.06 7.63 -27.47
C ASP A 267 -2.67 6.65 -26.46
N THR A 268 -2.62 5.35 -26.76
CA THR A 268 -3.09 4.30 -25.84
C THR A 268 -2.25 4.24 -24.58
N SER A 269 -0.93 4.30 -24.72
CA SER A 269 0.01 4.32 -23.60
C SER A 269 -0.24 5.50 -22.67
N ALA A 270 -0.39 6.70 -23.23
CA ALA A 270 -0.68 7.92 -22.49
C ALA A 270 -2.04 7.82 -21.77
N ALA A 271 -3.07 7.37 -22.47
CA ALA A 271 -4.42 7.22 -21.92
C ALA A 271 -4.45 6.25 -20.73
N VAL A 272 -3.87 5.05 -20.89
CA VAL A 272 -3.80 4.04 -19.83
C VAL A 272 -2.95 4.55 -18.66
N GLY A 273 -1.81 5.19 -18.90
CA GLY A 273 -0.95 5.72 -17.85
C GLY A 273 -1.63 6.80 -17.00
N ILE A 274 -2.41 7.71 -17.60
CA ILE A 274 -3.20 8.71 -16.87
C ILE A 274 -4.27 8.02 -16.01
N VAL A 275 -5.02 7.09 -16.63
CA VAL A 275 -6.11 6.38 -15.93
C VAL A 275 -5.58 5.55 -14.76
N GLU A 276 -4.45 4.86 -14.90
CA GLU A 276 -3.87 4.07 -13.81
C GLU A 276 -3.47 4.92 -12.60
N LYS A 277 -2.96 6.13 -12.81
CA LYS A 277 -2.68 7.07 -11.71
C LYS A 277 -3.97 7.51 -11.01
N MET A 278 -5.02 7.78 -11.76
CA MET A 278 -6.33 8.14 -11.19
C MET A 278 -6.93 6.97 -10.40
N ILE A 279 -6.88 5.76 -10.94
CA ILE A 279 -7.33 4.53 -10.29
C ILE A 279 -6.56 4.30 -8.99
N SER A 280 -5.24 4.47 -8.99
CA SER A 280 -4.41 4.34 -7.78
C SER A 280 -4.87 5.28 -6.66
N ALA A 281 -5.24 6.51 -6.97
CA ALA A 281 -5.79 7.46 -6.01
C ALA A 281 -7.18 7.02 -5.48
N ILE A 282 -8.05 6.51 -6.35
CA ILE A 282 -9.38 6.02 -5.97
C ILE A 282 -9.27 4.77 -5.08
N PHE A 283 -8.28 3.91 -5.32
CA PHE A 283 -8.04 2.68 -4.58
C PHE A 283 -7.43 2.88 -3.18
N ILE A 284 -7.08 4.09 -2.80
CA ILE A 284 -6.66 4.43 -1.43
C ILE A 284 -7.74 3.99 -0.42
N ILE A 285 -9.03 4.14 -0.74
CA ILE A 285 -10.13 3.76 0.16
C ILE A 285 -10.24 2.23 0.34
N PRO A 286 -10.33 1.39 -0.71
CA PRO A 286 -10.23 -0.06 -0.56
C PRO A 286 -9.01 -0.53 0.22
N SER A 287 -7.82 0.01 -0.08
CA SER A 287 -6.57 -0.35 0.61
C SER A 287 -6.60 0.00 2.10
N SER A 288 -7.13 1.17 2.46
CA SER A 288 -7.28 1.57 3.86
C SER A 288 -8.26 0.67 4.60
N MET A 289 -9.30 0.17 3.92
CA MET A 289 -10.27 -0.75 4.50
C MET A 289 -9.70 -2.15 4.73
N LEU A 290 -8.83 -2.67 3.84
CA LEU A 290 -8.09 -3.91 4.07
C LEU A 290 -7.36 -3.86 5.42
N ALA A 291 -6.57 -2.81 5.64
CA ALA A 291 -5.81 -2.64 6.86
C ALA A 291 -6.69 -2.40 8.10
N THR A 292 -7.78 -1.65 7.93
CA THR A 292 -8.77 -1.39 8.99
C THR A 292 -9.44 -2.68 9.43
N VAL A 293 -9.95 -3.48 8.49
CA VAL A 293 -10.57 -4.78 8.78
C VAL A 293 -9.58 -5.72 9.43
N SER A 294 -8.33 -5.75 8.97
CA SER A 294 -7.28 -6.57 9.56
C SER A 294 -7.03 -6.22 11.03
N ALA A 295 -6.85 -4.94 11.36
CA ALA A 295 -6.58 -4.49 12.72
C ALA A 295 -7.78 -4.72 13.66
N LEU A 296 -8.98 -4.30 13.24
CA LEU A 296 -10.21 -4.44 14.05
C LEU A 296 -10.56 -5.91 14.28
N SER A 297 -10.51 -6.72 13.22
CA SER A 297 -10.80 -8.15 13.33
C SER A 297 -9.76 -8.86 14.20
N ALA A 298 -8.46 -8.53 14.09
CA ALA A 298 -7.44 -9.12 14.92
C ALA A 298 -7.68 -8.88 16.43
N GLN A 299 -8.03 -7.65 16.82
CA GLN A 299 -8.38 -7.37 18.24
C GLN A 299 -9.65 -8.10 18.67
N ASN A 300 -10.70 -8.15 17.84
CA ASN A 300 -11.91 -8.86 18.18
C ASN A 300 -11.71 -10.38 18.29
N ILE A 301 -10.91 -10.96 17.41
CA ILE A 301 -10.52 -12.39 17.48
C ILE A 301 -9.75 -12.67 18.76
N GLY A 302 -8.76 -11.82 19.10
CA GLY A 302 -8.01 -11.94 20.34
C GLY A 302 -8.90 -11.88 21.59
N ALA A 303 -9.96 -11.08 21.56
CA ALA A 303 -10.96 -10.96 22.62
C ALA A 303 -12.01 -12.09 22.62
N GLY A 304 -11.93 -13.07 21.74
CA GLY A 304 -12.94 -14.13 21.57
C GLY A 304 -14.27 -13.67 20.97
N LYS A 305 -14.31 -12.43 20.40
CA LYS A 305 -15.53 -11.81 19.85
C LYS A 305 -15.63 -12.04 18.34
N HIS A 306 -15.73 -13.29 17.93
CA HIS A 306 -15.74 -13.68 16.51
C HIS A 306 -16.93 -13.10 15.74
N ASP A 307 -18.12 -13.03 16.34
CA ASP A 307 -19.29 -12.38 15.73
C ASP A 307 -19.04 -10.91 15.42
N ARG A 308 -18.32 -10.22 16.31
CA ARG A 308 -17.98 -8.81 16.10
C ARG A 308 -16.93 -8.66 14.98
N ALA A 309 -15.99 -9.59 14.84
CA ALA A 309 -15.07 -9.63 13.70
C ALA A 309 -15.85 -9.85 12.38
N ALA A 310 -16.83 -10.75 12.35
CA ALA A 310 -17.70 -10.96 11.19
C ALA A 310 -18.56 -9.72 10.86
N LEU A 311 -19.08 -9.03 11.88
CA LEU A 311 -19.77 -7.74 11.71
C LEU A 311 -18.83 -6.66 11.14
N THR A 312 -17.57 -6.64 11.57
CA THR A 312 -16.56 -5.72 10.99
C THR A 312 -16.40 -5.96 9.51
N LEU A 313 -16.25 -7.22 9.06
CA LEU A 313 -16.21 -7.57 7.64
C LEU A 313 -17.47 -7.10 6.91
N LYS A 314 -18.66 -7.40 7.45
CA LYS A 314 -19.94 -7.05 6.83
C LYS A 314 -20.10 -5.53 6.62
N TYR A 315 -19.85 -4.73 7.67
CA TYR A 315 -19.98 -3.27 7.56
C TYR A 315 -18.89 -2.65 6.67
N ALA A 316 -17.65 -3.12 6.76
CA ALA A 316 -16.58 -2.64 5.89
C ALA A 316 -16.87 -2.95 4.41
N THR A 317 -17.32 -4.16 4.10
CA THR A 317 -17.74 -4.56 2.76
C THR A 317 -18.90 -3.70 2.26
N PHE A 318 -19.89 -3.41 3.11
CA PHE A 318 -21.01 -2.54 2.74
C PHE A 318 -20.52 -1.11 2.43
N ILE A 319 -19.66 -0.53 3.27
CA ILE A 319 -19.11 0.82 3.08
C ILE A 319 -18.29 0.90 1.78
N THR A 320 -17.42 -0.07 1.54
CA THR A 320 -16.57 -0.06 0.33
C THR A 320 -17.35 -0.33 -0.94
N CYS A 321 -18.35 -1.21 -0.88
CA CYS A 321 -19.24 -1.48 -2.01
C CYS A 321 -20.06 -0.23 -2.36
N THR A 322 -20.65 0.44 -1.37
CA THR A 322 -21.39 1.69 -1.56
C THR A 322 -20.50 2.78 -2.17
N TYR A 323 -19.27 2.94 -1.63
CA TYR A 323 -18.28 3.85 -2.20
C TYR A 323 -17.98 3.50 -3.65
N GLY A 324 -17.70 2.23 -3.96
CA GLY A 324 -17.40 1.75 -5.31
C GLY A 324 -18.55 2.00 -6.29
N ILE A 325 -19.79 1.78 -5.89
CA ILE A 325 -21.00 2.07 -6.70
C ILE A 325 -21.08 3.57 -7.00
N VAL A 326 -20.96 4.42 -5.98
CA VAL A 326 -21.02 5.88 -6.14
C VAL A 326 -19.94 6.36 -7.10
N VAL A 327 -18.70 5.94 -6.89
CA VAL A 327 -17.58 6.33 -7.76
C VAL A 327 -17.75 5.80 -9.18
N ALA A 328 -18.19 4.54 -9.34
CA ALA A 328 -18.43 3.97 -10.66
C ALA A 328 -19.51 4.76 -11.43
N ILE A 329 -20.61 5.15 -10.77
CA ILE A 329 -21.65 5.97 -11.38
C ILE A 329 -21.13 7.35 -11.72
N VAL A 330 -20.50 8.05 -10.79
CA VAL A 330 -19.99 9.42 -11.01
C VAL A 330 -19.01 9.45 -12.19
N MET A 331 -18.09 8.48 -12.26
CA MET A 331 -17.09 8.41 -13.33
C MET A 331 -17.68 8.12 -14.71
N GLN A 332 -18.90 7.55 -14.83
CA GLN A 332 -19.54 7.46 -16.16
C GLN A 332 -19.80 8.85 -16.76
N PHE A 333 -20.04 9.86 -15.94
CA PHE A 333 -20.38 11.20 -16.39
C PHE A 333 -19.16 12.12 -16.50
N ILE A 334 -18.26 12.09 -15.52
CA ILE A 334 -17.15 13.06 -15.41
C ILE A 334 -15.80 12.57 -15.95
N ALA A 335 -15.69 11.30 -16.40
CA ALA A 335 -14.41 10.73 -16.81
C ALA A 335 -13.72 11.54 -17.94
N SER A 336 -14.47 12.03 -18.92
CA SER A 336 -13.94 12.83 -20.02
C SER A 336 -13.37 14.17 -19.52
N ASP A 337 -14.12 14.87 -18.67
CA ASP A 337 -13.72 16.18 -18.16
C ASP A 337 -12.47 16.04 -17.27
N LEU A 338 -12.46 14.96 -16.46
CA LEU A 338 -11.35 14.67 -15.56
C LEU A 338 -10.06 14.35 -16.35
N LEU A 339 -10.17 13.57 -17.45
CA LEU A 339 -9.03 13.30 -18.32
C LEU A 339 -8.56 14.55 -19.06
N GLY A 340 -9.49 15.43 -19.44
CA GLY A 340 -9.20 16.72 -20.06
C GLY A 340 -8.36 17.66 -19.18
N LEU A 341 -8.31 17.45 -17.86
CA LEU A 341 -7.41 18.17 -16.96
C LEU A 341 -5.94 17.76 -17.13
N PHE A 342 -5.67 16.57 -17.63
CA PHE A 342 -4.31 16.03 -17.78
C PHE A 342 -3.76 16.18 -19.20
N THR A 343 -4.62 16.26 -20.21
CA THR A 343 -4.20 16.38 -21.61
C THR A 343 -5.26 17.06 -22.44
N SER A 344 -4.82 17.85 -23.43
CA SER A 344 -5.68 18.47 -24.45
C SER A 344 -5.84 17.61 -25.71
N ASP A 345 -5.14 16.46 -25.80
CA ASP A 345 -5.25 15.56 -26.95
C ASP A 345 -6.58 14.81 -26.91
N SER A 346 -7.41 15.04 -27.93
CA SER A 346 -8.76 14.48 -28.02
C SER A 346 -8.79 12.96 -28.15
N ASN A 347 -7.79 12.35 -28.81
CA ASN A 347 -7.67 10.89 -28.92
C ASN A 347 -7.33 10.25 -27.57
N VAL A 348 -6.37 10.83 -26.84
CA VAL A 348 -5.99 10.36 -25.52
C VAL A 348 -7.16 10.48 -24.54
N VAL A 349 -7.90 11.60 -24.59
CA VAL A 349 -9.11 11.79 -23.77
C VAL A 349 -10.18 10.76 -24.13
N LEU A 350 -10.42 10.49 -25.41
CA LEU A 350 -11.42 9.52 -25.85
C LEU A 350 -11.06 8.10 -25.38
N LEU A 351 -9.85 7.64 -25.66
CA LEU A 351 -9.35 6.32 -25.29
C LEU A 351 -9.32 6.14 -23.77
N GLY A 352 -8.82 7.16 -23.06
CA GLY A 352 -8.77 7.14 -21.59
C GLY A 352 -10.16 7.11 -20.96
N THR A 353 -11.13 7.84 -21.53
CA THR A 353 -12.52 7.82 -21.07
C THR A 353 -13.14 6.43 -21.22
N GLN A 354 -12.91 5.76 -22.35
CA GLN A 354 -13.36 4.38 -22.58
C GLN A 354 -12.76 3.42 -21.55
N TYR A 355 -11.44 3.50 -21.32
CA TYR A 355 -10.73 2.66 -20.36
C TYR A 355 -11.17 2.95 -18.93
N MET A 356 -11.30 4.22 -18.55
CA MET A 356 -11.73 4.63 -17.20
C MET A 356 -13.14 4.14 -16.89
N ARG A 357 -14.10 4.35 -17.79
CA ARG A 357 -15.50 3.96 -17.58
C ARG A 357 -15.68 2.47 -17.36
N SER A 358 -14.90 1.64 -18.02
CA SER A 358 -14.95 0.18 -17.83
C SER A 358 -14.14 -0.26 -16.62
N TYR A 359 -12.92 0.26 -16.44
CA TYR A 359 -12.06 -0.11 -15.32
C TYR A 359 -12.66 0.28 -13.96
N ILE A 360 -13.30 1.46 -13.86
CA ILE A 360 -13.78 1.98 -12.58
C ILE A 360 -14.85 1.08 -11.93
N ILE A 361 -15.52 0.24 -12.70
CA ILE A 361 -16.46 -0.78 -12.20
C ILE A 361 -15.75 -1.73 -11.22
N ASP A 362 -14.44 -1.90 -11.37
CA ASP A 362 -13.61 -2.71 -10.48
C ASP A 362 -13.69 -2.26 -9.01
N THR A 363 -13.85 -0.97 -8.75
CA THR A 363 -13.91 -0.43 -7.37
C THR A 363 -15.04 -1.04 -6.54
N MET A 364 -16.14 -1.45 -7.17
CA MET A 364 -17.28 -2.10 -6.51
C MET A 364 -16.89 -3.46 -5.94
N PHE A 365 -16.10 -4.23 -6.68
CA PHE A 365 -15.71 -5.59 -6.33
C PHE A 365 -14.38 -5.62 -5.58
N ALA A 366 -13.45 -4.74 -5.93
CA ALA A 366 -12.16 -4.64 -5.27
C ALA A 366 -12.31 -4.35 -3.77
N GLY A 367 -13.16 -3.40 -3.39
CA GLY A 367 -13.43 -3.11 -1.99
C GLY A 367 -13.89 -4.34 -1.19
N VAL A 368 -14.68 -5.23 -1.82
CA VAL A 368 -15.14 -6.47 -1.20
C VAL A 368 -13.99 -7.42 -0.93
N HIS A 369 -13.22 -7.81 -1.96
CA HIS A 369 -12.14 -8.79 -1.77
C HIS A 369 -10.99 -8.23 -0.93
N PHE A 370 -10.74 -6.91 -0.92
CA PHE A 370 -9.79 -6.26 0.01
C PHE A 370 -10.22 -6.43 1.46
N CYS A 371 -11.52 -6.24 1.77
CA CYS A 371 -12.06 -6.48 3.11
C CYS A 371 -11.91 -7.96 3.53
N PHE A 372 -12.20 -8.90 2.63
CA PHE A 372 -11.99 -10.34 2.89
C PHE A 372 -10.51 -10.67 3.12
N SER A 373 -9.60 -10.10 2.33
CA SER A 373 -8.14 -10.29 2.51
C SER A 373 -7.70 -9.82 3.89
N GLY A 374 -8.16 -8.63 4.35
CA GLY A 374 -7.91 -8.13 5.70
C GLY A 374 -8.48 -9.05 6.80
N TYR A 375 -9.67 -9.58 6.58
CA TYR A 375 -10.31 -10.51 7.51
C TYR A 375 -9.57 -11.85 7.59
N PHE A 376 -9.18 -12.43 6.46
CA PHE A 376 -8.38 -13.65 6.43
C PHE A 376 -6.99 -13.45 7.06
N ALA A 377 -6.37 -12.30 6.83
CA ALA A 377 -5.12 -11.94 7.49
C ALA A 377 -5.28 -11.90 9.02
N ALA A 378 -6.38 -11.33 9.52
CA ALA A 378 -6.69 -11.30 10.94
C ALA A 378 -6.85 -12.71 11.56
N TYR A 379 -7.26 -13.71 10.80
CA TYR A 379 -7.29 -15.13 11.21
C TYR A 379 -5.98 -15.88 10.94
N GLY A 380 -4.90 -15.20 10.45
CA GLY A 380 -3.63 -15.84 10.08
C GLY A 380 -3.72 -16.70 8.82
N LYS A 381 -4.73 -16.44 7.98
CA LYS A 381 -5.00 -17.15 6.72
C LYS A 381 -4.77 -16.23 5.51
N SER A 382 -3.79 -15.32 5.60
CA SER A 382 -3.45 -14.36 4.54
C SER A 382 -3.09 -14.99 3.20
N TYR A 383 -2.66 -16.28 3.21
CA TYR A 383 -2.44 -17.05 1.98
C TYR A 383 -3.69 -17.13 1.08
N ILE A 384 -4.91 -17.02 1.64
CA ILE A 384 -6.15 -17.00 0.84
C ILE A 384 -6.24 -15.67 0.08
N GLY A 385 -5.86 -14.55 0.72
CA GLY A 385 -5.75 -13.24 0.08
C GLY A 385 -4.78 -13.26 -1.10
N PHE A 386 -3.60 -13.84 -0.90
CA PHE A 386 -2.64 -14.04 -1.98
C PHE A 386 -3.21 -14.95 -3.10
N LEU A 387 -3.81 -16.09 -2.74
CA LEU A 387 -4.26 -17.10 -3.70
C LEU A 387 -5.35 -16.56 -4.66
N HIS A 388 -6.42 -15.91 -4.12
CA HIS A 388 -7.45 -15.36 -4.98
C HIS A 388 -6.92 -14.28 -5.91
N ASN A 389 -5.96 -13.48 -5.43
CA ASN A 389 -5.36 -12.39 -6.20
C ASN A 389 -4.50 -12.93 -7.36
N ILE A 390 -3.59 -13.88 -7.08
CA ILE A 390 -2.74 -14.45 -8.12
C ILE A 390 -3.55 -15.23 -9.17
N ILE A 391 -4.61 -15.93 -8.76
CA ILE A 391 -5.53 -16.59 -9.68
C ILE A 391 -6.22 -15.56 -10.58
N SER A 392 -6.76 -14.48 -10.00
CA SER A 392 -7.41 -13.41 -10.74
C SER A 392 -6.47 -12.73 -11.73
N ILE A 393 -5.25 -12.39 -11.30
CA ILE A 393 -4.25 -11.73 -12.14
C ILE A 393 -3.85 -12.65 -13.31
N THR A 394 -3.49 -13.90 -12.99
CA THR A 394 -2.89 -14.83 -13.96
C THR A 394 -3.90 -15.35 -14.97
N PHE A 395 -5.15 -15.59 -14.59
CA PHE A 395 -6.13 -16.23 -15.45
C PHE A 395 -7.18 -15.27 -16.02
N VAL A 396 -7.37 -14.09 -15.45
CA VAL A 396 -8.41 -13.16 -15.90
C VAL A 396 -7.85 -11.79 -16.25
N ARG A 397 -7.19 -11.08 -15.32
CA ARG A 397 -6.78 -9.68 -15.54
C ARG A 397 -5.78 -9.54 -16.69
N VAL A 398 -4.66 -10.22 -16.62
CA VAL A 398 -3.59 -10.11 -17.63
C VAL A 398 -4.02 -10.73 -18.97
N PRO A 399 -4.50 -11.99 -19.01
CA PRO A 399 -4.97 -12.58 -20.28
C PRO A 399 -6.16 -11.82 -20.88
N GLY A 400 -7.11 -11.38 -20.05
CA GLY A 400 -8.26 -10.60 -20.49
C GLY A 400 -7.87 -9.28 -21.12
N SER A 401 -6.94 -8.53 -20.49
CA SER A 401 -6.40 -7.29 -21.06
C SER A 401 -5.66 -7.54 -22.36
N TYR A 402 -4.86 -8.61 -22.45
CA TYR A 402 -4.14 -8.98 -23.68
C TYR A 402 -5.09 -9.37 -24.82
N LEU A 403 -6.06 -10.26 -24.54
CA LEU A 403 -7.06 -10.68 -25.54
C LEU A 403 -7.91 -9.51 -26.02
N ALA A 404 -8.41 -8.69 -25.09
CA ALA A 404 -9.19 -7.50 -25.44
C ALA A 404 -8.38 -6.52 -26.28
N SER A 405 -7.09 -6.34 -25.96
CA SER A 405 -6.17 -5.51 -26.75
C SER A 405 -6.02 -5.99 -28.19
N LYS A 406 -6.02 -7.30 -28.42
CA LYS A 406 -5.90 -7.90 -29.77
C LYS A 406 -7.21 -7.93 -30.54
N LEU A 407 -8.33 -8.28 -29.87
CA LEU A 407 -9.63 -8.46 -30.49
C LEU A 407 -10.35 -7.13 -30.78
N PHE A 408 -10.07 -6.09 -30.00
CA PHE A 408 -10.73 -4.79 -30.11
C PHE A 408 -9.73 -3.64 -30.27
N PRO A 409 -9.00 -3.56 -31.40
CA PRO A 409 -7.96 -2.56 -31.58
C PRO A 409 -8.48 -1.11 -31.62
N GLY A 410 -9.76 -0.89 -31.97
CA GLY A 410 -10.37 0.45 -32.09
C GLY A 410 -10.87 1.04 -30.76
N THR A 411 -10.87 0.29 -29.65
CA THR A 411 -11.42 0.77 -28.36
C THR A 411 -10.65 0.20 -27.19
N LEU A 412 -10.62 0.95 -26.06
CA LEU A 412 -10.03 0.48 -24.80
C LEU A 412 -11.08 -0.03 -23.79
N PHE A 413 -12.36 0.11 -24.09
CA PHE A 413 -13.43 -0.28 -23.17
C PHE A 413 -13.35 -1.77 -22.76
N PRO A 414 -13.19 -2.76 -23.70
CA PRO A 414 -13.08 -4.17 -23.32
C PRO A 414 -11.81 -4.48 -22.52
N MET A 415 -10.70 -3.76 -22.79
CA MET A 415 -9.46 -3.94 -22.04
C MET A 415 -9.62 -3.53 -20.57
N GLY A 416 -10.36 -2.44 -20.30
CA GLY A 416 -10.65 -2.00 -18.94
C GLY A 416 -11.56 -2.97 -18.16
N LEU A 417 -12.45 -3.72 -18.85
CA LEU A 417 -13.32 -4.73 -18.21
C LEU A 417 -12.56 -5.93 -17.64
N ALA A 418 -11.31 -6.16 -18.03
CA ALA A 418 -10.52 -7.27 -17.49
C ALA A 418 -10.26 -7.13 -15.97
N ALA A 419 -10.18 -5.90 -15.46
CA ALA A 419 -10.00 -5.64 -14.03
C ALA A 419 -11.24 -6.04 -13.21
N PRO A 420 -12.47 -5.51 -13.48
CA PRO A 420 -13.66 -5.93 -12.73
C PRO A 420 -13.97 -7.42 -12.89
N ALA A 421 -13.74 -8.01 -14.08
CA ALA A 421 -13.91 -9.46 -14.27
C ALA A 421 -12.99 -10.27 -13.35
N GLY A 422 -11.73 -9.85 -13.19
CA GLY A 422 -10.79 -10.46 -12.25
C GLY A 422 -11.23 -10.28 -10.80
N SER A 423 -11.74 -9.12 -10.43
CA SER A 423 -12.21 -8.87 -9.06
C SER A 423 -13.50 -9.64 -8.74
N VAL A 424 -14.40 -9.84 -9.70
CA VAL A 424 -15.57 -10.74 -9.52
C VAL A 424 -15.09 -12.16 -9.18
N LEU A 425 -14.10 -12.71 -9.92
CA LEU A 425 -13.52 -14.01 -9.59
C LEU A 425 -12.92 -14.03 -8.18
N SER A 426 -12.18 -12.97 -7.81
CA SER A 426 -11.62 -12.82 -6.46
C SER A 426 -12.73 -12.83 -5.39
N VAL A 427 -13.83 -12.11 -5.59
CA VAL A 427 -14.98 -12.10 -4.66
C VAL A 427 -15.58 -13.50 -4.53
N VAL A 428 -15.80 -14.20 -5.64
CA VAL A 428 -16.34 -15.58 -5.62
C VAL A 428 -15.45 -16.50 -4.80
N ILE A 429 -14.14 -16.47 -5.03
CA ILE A 429 -13.17 -17.28 -4.26
C ILE A 429 -13.21 -16.91 -2.77
N CYS A 430 -13.22 -15.61 -2.45
CA CYS A 430 -13.28 -15.14 -1.07
C CYS A 430 -14.53 -15.59 -0.34
N VAL A 431 -15.71 -15.48 -0.98
CA VAL A 431 -16.98 -15.91 -0.39
C VAL A 431 -17.02 -17.43 -0.22
N ALA A 432 -16.58 -18.19 -1.22
CA ALA A 432 -16.48 -19.65 -1.15
C ALA A 432 -15.55 -20.09 0.00
N ALA A 433 -14.37 -19.47 0.10
CA ALA A 433 -13.42 -19.74 1.18
C ALA A 433 -14.01 -19.38 2.55
N PHE A 434 -14.69 -18.24 2.67
CA PHE A 434 -15.32 -17.83 3.91
C PHE A 434 -16.40 -18.83 4.36
N VAL A 435 -17.31 -19.23 3.47
CA VAL A 435 -18.38 -20.20 3.77
C VAL A 435 -17.78 -21.56 4.16
N TYR A 436 -16.77 -22.03 3.41
CA TYR A 436 -16.09 -23.28 3.69
C TYR A 436 -15.42 -23.29 5.08
N LEU A 437 -14.65 -22.24 5.39
CA LEU A 437 -13.94 -22.13 6.65
C LEU A 437 -14.89 -21.94 7.84
N LYS A 438 -16.00 -21.20 7.65
CA LYS A 438 -17.03 -21.02 8.68
C LYS A 438 -17.71 -22.35 9.00
N ARG A 439 -18.06 -23.14 7.98
CA ARG A 439 -18.65 -24.48 8.18
C ARG A 439 -17.70 -25.43 8.93
N ARG A 440 -16.38 -25.26 8.78
CA ARG A 440 -15.37 -26.02 9.51
C ARG A 440 -15.07 -25.51 10.91
N GLY A 441 -15.74 -24.45 11.38
CA GLY A 441 -15.50 -23.83 12.68
C GLY A 441 -14.12 -23.18 12.83
N THR A 442 -13.44 -22.88 11.71
CA THR A 442 -12.10 -22.29 11.75
C THR A 442 -12.07 -20.76 11.69
N LEU A 443 -13.24 -20.15 11.58
CA LEU A 443 -13.45 -18.69 11.63
C LEU A 443 -14.32 -18.26 12.83
N GLY A 444 -14.47 -19.11 13.82
CA GLY A 444 -15.24 -18.85 15.03
C GLY A 444 -16.73 -19.07 14.85
#